data_5159095e27fc17da586529ad9a3108ea
#
_entry.id   5159095e27fc17da586529ad9a3108ea
#
_cell.length_a   1.000
_cell.length_b   1.000
_cell.length_c   1.000
_cell.angle_alpha   90.00
_cell.angle_beta   90.00
_cell.angle_gamma   90.00
#
_symmetry.space_group_name_H-M   'P 1'
#
loop_
_entity.id
_entity.type
_entity.pdbx_description
1 polymer ?
#
loop_
_entity_poly.entity_id
_entity_poly.type
_entity_poly.pdbx_seq_one_letter_code
_entity_poly.pdbx_strand_id
1 'polypeptide(L)'
;MKIIIGIVVISFVFIRVYKAKIKGYIGEKQVSKRLRKLNKRKYKVLNNVLLKTANGSTQIDHVVISIYGVFVIETKNYKGIIKGNEYDENWSQILINKNENLRNPIKQNNGHIKAIKDLIPEIRYKKIKSIILFSKRARLNVNAVTDVTYINKVNKIIKSYKTKEYTIEEVERIFKKLEAEWRFCT
;
A
#
# COMPACT_ATOMS: atom_id res chain seq x y z
N MET A 1 26.44 -4.53 35.69
CA MET A 1 26.55 -5.34 34.45
C MET A 1 25.20 -5.64 33.81
N LYS A 2 24.20 -6.21 34.51
CA LYS A 2 22.87 -6.53 33.96
C LYS A 2 22.11 -5.32 33.39
N ILE A 3 22.18 -4.16 34.04
CA ILE A 3 21.51 -2.91 33.59
C ILE A 3 22.10 -2.39 32.27
N ILE A 4 23.43 -2.44 32.12
CA ILE A 4 24.11 -1.98 30.89
C ILE A 4 23.73 -2.89 29.71
N ILE A 5 23.67 -4.21 29.92
CA ILE A 5 23.24 -5.16 28.91
C ILE A 5 21.79 -4.88 28.48
N GLY A 6 20.90 -4.59 29.45
CA GLY A 6 19.50 -4.21 29.14
C GLY A 6 19.41 -2.96 28.26
N ILE A 7 20.17 -1.91 28.58
CA ILE A 7 20.19 -0.65 27.79
C ILE A 7 20.69 -0.92 26.35
N VAL A 8 21.74 -1.72 26.19
CA VAL A 8 22.30 -2.07 24.87
C VAL A 8 21.27 -2.85 24.02
N VAL A 9 20.57 -3.81 24.61
CA VAL A 9 19.54 -4.59 23.92
C VAL A 9 18.37 -3.70 23.49
N ILE A 10 17.87 -2.83 24.38
CA ILE A 10 16.79 -1.89 24.08
C ILE A 10 17.20 -0.93 22.96
N SER A 11 18.41 -0.38 23.02
CA SER A 11 18.94 0.51 21.99
C SER A 11 19.04 -0.18 20.64
N PHE A 12 19.49 -1.44 20.61
CA PHE A 12 19.58 -2.23 19.38
C PHE A 12 18.21 -2.49 18.75
N VAL A 13 17.22 -2.86 19.56
CA VAL A 13 15.82 -3.05 19.09
C VAL A 13 15.26 -1.75 18.55
N PHE A 14 15.46 -0.63 19.26
CA PHE A 14 14.99 0.69 18.83
C PHE A 14 15.60 1.11 17.49
N ILE A 15 16.90 0.93 17.31
CA ILE A 15 17.60 1.21 16.05
C ILE A 15 17.04 0.35 14.91
N ARG A 16 16.75 -0.92 15.18
CA ARG A 16 16.21 -1.84 14.18
C ARG A 16 14.81 -1.45 13.72
N VAL A 17 13.92 -1.11 14.67
CA VAL A 17 12.56 -0.63 14.38
C VAL A 17 12.58 0.70 13.62
N TYR A 18 13.44 1.63 14.04
CA TYR A 18 13.59 2.92 13.39
C TYR A 18 14.10 2.79 11.94
N LYS A 19 15.10 1.95 11.72
CA LYS A 19 15.61 1.64 10.35
C LYS A 19 14.52 1.01 9.46
N ALA A 20 13.65 0.16 10.01
CA ALA A 20 12.55 -0.43 9.26
C ALA A 20 11.51 0.63 8.83
N LYS A 21 11.13 1.54 9.74
CA LYS A 21 10.24 2.68 9.45
C LYS A 21 10.80 3.59 8.37
N ILE A 22 12.10 3.98 8.46
CA ILE A 22 12.75 4.80 7.44
C ILE A 22 12.72 4.12 6.07
N LYS A 23 12.98 2.81 6.00
CA LYS A 23 12.93 2.08 4.74
C LYS A 23 11.53 2.06 4.14
N GLY A 24 10.48 1.85 4.95
CA GLY A 24 9.09 1.97 4.52
C GLY A 24 8.82 3.34 3.90
N TYR A 25 9.09 4.40 4.65
CA TYR A 25 8.92 5.78 4.22
C TYR A 25 9.63 6.13 2.89
N ILE A 26 10.86 5.63 2.68
CA ILE A 26 11.59 5.84 1.42
C ILE A 26 10.83 5.22 0.24
N GLY A 27 10.29 4.01 0.39
CA GLY A 27 9.48 3.34 -0.64
C GLY A 27 8.24 4.15 -0.99
N GLU A 28 7.45 4.52 -0.01
CA GLU A 28 6.23 5.32 -0.16
C GLU A 28 6.52 6.69 -0.81
N LYS A 29 7.60 7.38 -0.39
CA LYS A 29 8.02 8.64 -1.01
C LYS A 29 8.36 8.49 -2.48
N GLN A 30 8.97 7.37 -2.89
CA GLN A 30 9.25 7.08 -4.30
C GLN A 30 7.95 6.87 -5.10
N VAL A 31 6.96 6.16 -4.55
CA VAL A 31 5.64 5.98 -5.17
C VAL A 31 4.95 7.32 -5.29
N SER A 32 4.83 8.09 -4.21
CA SER A 32 4.22 9.42 -4.20
C SER A 32 4.83 10.35 -5.27
N LYS A 33 6.17 10.36 -5.42
CA LYS A 33 6.87 11.13 -6.47
C LYS A 33 6.44 10.71 -7.88
N ARG A 34 6.15 9.43 -8.10
CA ARG A 34 5.68 8.92 -9.40
C ARG A 34 4.23 9.26 -9.64
N LEU A 35 3.37 9.07 -8.64
CA LEU A 35 1.94 9.38 -8.74
C LEU A 35 1.69 10.86 -9.02
N ARG A 36 2.54 11.77 -8.50
CA ARG A 36 2.48 13.21 -8.82
C ARG A 36 2.64 13.55 -10.32
N LYS A 37 3.18 12.60 -11.12
CA LYS A 37 3.32 12.74 -12.58
C LYS A 37 2.06 12.32 -13.35
N LEU A 38 1.03 11.82 -12.68
CA LEU A 38 -0.27 11.57 -13.28
C LEU A 38 -0.97 12.89 -13.60
N ASN A 39 -1.80 12.89 -14.65
CA ASN A 39 -2.57 14.07 -15.02
C ASN A 39 -3.61 14.40 -13.95
N LYS A 40 -3.44 15.51 -13.22
CA LYS A 40 -4.26 15.91 -12.08
C LYS A 40 -5.75 16.16 -12.45
N ARG A 41 -6.06 16.42 -13.72
CA ARG A 41 -7.44 16.56 -14.20
C ARG A 41 -8.15 15.20 -14.28
N LYS A 42 -7.39 14.09 -14.45
CA LYS A 42 -7.94 12.74 -14.62
C LYS A 42 -7.77 11.87 -13.39
N TYR A 43 -6.78 12.15 -12.53
CA TYR A 43 -6.40 11.33 -11.39
C TYR A 43 -6.26 12.19 -10.13
N LYS A 44 -7.03 11.88 -9.12
CA LYS A 44 -6.88 12.42 -7.76
C LYS A 44 -6.02 11.44 -6.96
N VAL A 45 -5.07 11.93 -6.19
CA VAL A 45 -4.12 11.10 -5.44
C VAL A 45 -4.14 11.52 -3.98
N LEU A 46 -4.38 10.57 -3.11
CA LEU A 46 -4.22 10.69 -1.65
C LEU A 46 -3.06 9.78 -1.20
N ASN A 47 -2.27 10.25 -0.23
CA ASN A 47 -1.15 9.50 0.34
C ASN A 47 -1.32 9.43 1.85
N ASN A 48 -0.89 8.31 2.46
CA ASN A 48 -0.96 8.09 3.91
C ASN A 48 -2.37 8.28 4.47
N VAL A 49 -3.37 7.66 3.83
CA VAL A 49 -4.78 7.80 4.22
C VAL A 49 -5.04 6.96 5.45
N LEU A 50 -5.35 7.61 6.57
CA LEU A 50 -5.75 6.94 7.81
C LEU A 50 -7.27 6.86 7.85
N LEU A 51 -7.83 5.65 7.98
CA LEU A 51 -9.25 5.40 8.08
C LEU A 51 -9.58 4.70 9.39
N LYS A 52 -10.68 5.12 10.05
CA LYS A 52 -11.27 4.37 11.16
C LYS A 52 -11.94 3.10 10.66
N THR A 53 -11.85 2.04 11.43
CA THR A 53 -12.51 0.76 11.19
C THR A 53 -13.19 0.29 12.46
N ALA A 54 -14.07 -0.71 12.38
CA ALA A 54 -14.73 -1.26 13.57
C ALA A 54 -13.75 -1.75 14.66
N ASN A 55 -12.54 -2.17 14.27
CA ASN A 55 -11.53 -2.74 15.16
C ASN A 55 -10.28 -1.84 15.31
N GLY A 56 -10.42 -0.52 15.15
CA GLY A 56 -9.32 0.44 15.29
C GLY A 56 -9.14 1.34 14.07
N SER A 57 -7.94 1.40 13.50
CA SER A 57 -7.66 2.19 12.31
C SER A 57 -6.76 1.44 11.33
N THR A 58 -6.80 1.85 10.07
CA THR A 58 -5.92 1.33 9.02
C THR A 58 -5.30 2.48 8.25
N GLN A 59 -4.01 2.39 7.97
CA GLN A 59 -3.28 3.34 7.15
C GLN A 59 -3.04 2.75 5.77
N ILE A 60 -3.46 3.48 4.75
CA ILE A 60 -3.32 3.10 3.33
C ILE A 60 -2.22 3.97 2.73
N ASP A 61 -1.20 3.36 2.13
CA ASP A 61 -0.06 4.10 1.60
C ASP A 61 -0.48 5.11 0.52
N HIS A 62 -1.25 4.65 -0.49
CA HIS A 62 -1.74 5.55 -1.53
C HIS A 62 -3.10 5.09 -2.08
N VAL A 63 -3.96 6.07 -2.37
CA VAL A 63 -5.22 5.87 -3.10
C VAL A 63 -5.21 6.77 -4.34
N VAL A 64 -5.45 6.19 -5.52
CA VAL A 64 -5.62 6.95 -6.75
C VAL A 64 -7.06 6.77 -7.25
N ILE A 65 -7.75 7.87 -7.46
CA ILE A 65 -9.16 7.91 -7.85
C ILE A 65 -9.27 8.53 -9.23
N SER A 66 -9.96 7.87 -10.14
CA SER A 66 -10.19 8.35 -11.50
C SER A 66 -11.46 7.77 -12.09
N ILE A 67 -11.88 8.29 -13.22
CA ILE A 67 -13.00 7.69 -13.98
C ILE A 67 -12.71 6.27 -14.46
N TYR A 68 -11.45 5.84 -14.48
CA TYR A 68 -11.02 4.49 -14.88
C TYR A 68 -10.94 3.51 -13.72
N GLY A 69 -11.15 3.94 -12.49
CA GLY A 69 -11.13 3.10 -11.30
C GLY A 69 -10.60 3.82 -10.06
N VAL A 70 -10.80 3.15 -8.94
CA VAL A 70 -10.13 3.45 -7.66
C VAL A 70 -9.02 2.42 -7.48
N PHE A 71 -7.79 2.87 -7.27
CA PHE A 71 -6.60 2.06 -7.09
C PHE A 71 -6.11 2.21 -5.66
N VAL A 72 -6.04 1.11 -4.93
CA VAL A 72 -5.47 1.04 -3.59
C VAL A 72 -4.10 0.40 -3.69
N ILE A 73 -3.08 1.11 -3.21
CA ILE A 73 -1.69 0.77 -3.47
C ILE A 73 -0.98 0.55 -2.14
N GLU A 74 -0.41 -0.63 -1.99
CA GLU A 74 0.45 -1.04 -0.87
C GLU A 74 1.90 -1.08 -1.35
N THR A 75 2.82 -0.50 -0.57
CA THR A 75 4.24 -0.38 -0.92
C THR A 75 5.12 -1.21 0.01
N LYS A 76 5.97 -2.05 -0.55
CA LYS A 76 6.93 -2.88 0.19
C LYS A 76 8.37 -2.58 -0.25
N ASN A 77 9.18 -2.08 0.67
CA ASN A 77 10.61 -1.81 0.40
C ASN A 77 11.50 -2.94 0.94
N TYR A 78 11.24 -4.16 0.50
CA TYR A 78 12.00 -5.35 0.86
C TYR A 78 13.19 -5.59 -0.09
N LYS A 79 14.11 -6.48 0.32
CA LYS A 79 15.24 -6.97 -0.47
C LYS A 79 15.21 -8.51 -0.53
N GLY A 80 16.03 -9.11 -1.40
CA GLY A 80 16.11 -10.56 -1.55
C GLY A 80 14.98 -11.12 -2.42
N ILE A 81 14.72 -12.43 -2.33
CA ILE A 81 13.69 -13.08 -3.13
C ILE A 81 12.38 -13.09 -2.32
N ILE A 82 11.31 -12.63 -2.93
CA ILE A 82 9.96 -12.67 -2.37
C ILE A 82 9.19 -13.77 -3.07
N LYS A 83 8.70 -14.75 -2.31
CA LYS A 83 7.88 -15.86 -2.81
C LYS A 83 6.52 -15.86 -2.15
N GLY A 84 5.47 -16.15 -2.91
CA GLY A 84 4.12 -16.33 -2.39
C GLY A 84 3.09 -16.46 -3.49
N ASN A 85 1.88 -16.86 -3.09
CA ASN A 85 0.72 -16.96 -3.96
C ASN A 85 -0.37 -15.99 -3.53
N GLU A 86 -1.37 -15.75 -4.40
CA GLU A 86 -2.51 -14.86 -4.16
C GLU A 86 -3.17 -15.10 -2.79
N TYR A 87 -3.44 -16.36 -2.45
CA TYR A 87 -4.29 -16.74 -1.32
C TYR A 87 -3.52 -17.16 -0.07
N ASP A 88 -2.19 -17.26 -0.11
CA ASP A 88 -1.38 -17.60 1.07
C ASP A 88 -1.61 -16.60 2.22
N GLU A 89 -1.57 -17.06 3.47
CA GLU A 89 -1.60 -16.17 4.64
C GLU A 89 -0.31 -15.35 4.74
N ASN A 90 0.80 -16.01 4.50
CA ASN A 90 2.12 -15.41 4.57
C ASN A 90 2.93 -15.72 3.31
N TRP A 91 3.72 -14.75 2.93
CA TRP A 91 4.76 -14.89 1.91
C TRP A 91 6.11 -15.10 2.56
N SER A 92 7.10 -15.52 1.78
CA SER A 92 8.47 -15.72 2.27
C SER A 92 9.40 -14.68 1.68
N GLN A 93 10.26 -14.11 2.52
CA GLN A 93 11.42 -13.32 2.11
C GLN A 93 12.68 -14.15 2.31
N ILE A 94 13.37 -14.49 1.23
CA ILE A 94 14.60 -15.25 1.24
C ILE A 94 15.77 -14.28 1.12
N LEU A 95 16.60 -14.27 2.15
CA LEU A 95 17.86 -13.55 2.25
C LEU A 95 19.03 -14.53 2.24
N ILE A 96 20.27 -14.05 2.08
CA ILE A 96 21.47 -14.91 2.00
C ILE A 96 21.56 -15.89 3.18
N ASN A 97 21.29 -15.42 4.42
CA ASN A 97 21.49 -16.23 5.62
C ASN A 97 20.20 -16.43 6.44
N LYS A 98 19.02 -16.09 5.92
CA LYS A 98 17.76 -16.31 6.62
C LYS A 98 16.53 -16.20 5.72
N ASN A 99 15.48 -16.91 6.15
CA ASN A 99 14.14 -16.77 5.61
C ASN A 99 13.26 -16.06 6.64
N GLU A 100 12.46 -15.10 6.18
CA GLU A 100 11.51 -14.39 7.02
C GLU A 100 10.08 -14.60 6.47
N ASN A 101 9.13 -14.80 7.37
CA ASN A 101 7.72 -14.79 7.02
C ASN A 101 7.24 -13.35 6.94
N LEU A 102 6.51 -13.04 5.87
CA LEU A 102 5.88 -11.76 5.61
C LEU A 102 4.38 -11.96 5.54
N ARG A 103 3.61 -11.13 6.23
CA ARG A 103 2.17 -11.10 5.98
C ARG A 103 1.92 -10.85 4.50
N ASN A 104 0.99 -11.61 3.90
CA ASN A 104 0.64 -11.44 2.50
C ASN A 104 0.15 -9.99 2.24
N PRO A 105 0.85 -9.20 1.40
CA PRO A 105 0.50 -7.80 1.17
C PRO A 105 -0.80 -7.65 0.37
N ILE A 106 -1.22 -8.67 -0.38
CA ILE A 106 -2.51 -8.67 -1.06
C ILE A 106 -3.65 -8.73 -0.04
N LYS A 107 -3.55 -9.62 0.96
CA LYS A 107 -4.53 -9.70 2.05
C LYS A 107 -4.57 -8.43 2.89
N GLN A 108 -3.40 -7.82 3.15
CA GLN A 108 -3.33 -6.52 3.81
C GLN A 108 -4.10 -5.47 3.00
N ASN A 109 -3.82 -5.35 1.71
CA ASN A 109 -4.45 -4.36 0.83
C ASN A 109 -5.95 -4.62 0.63
N ASN A 110 -6.40 -5.89 0.67
CA ASN A 110 -7.82 -6.23 0.67
C ASN A 110 -8.54 -5.71 1.93
N GLY A 111 -7.86 -5.70 3.09
CA GLY A 111 -8.35 -5.04 4.30
C GLY A 111 -8.52 -3.54 4.12
N HIS A 112 -7.58 -2.86 3.45
CA HIS A 112 -7.68 -1.44 3.11
C HIS A 112 -8.85 -1.16 2.15
N ILE A 113 -9.03 -2.01 1.13
CA ILE A 113 -10.15 -1.94 0.20
C ILE A 113 -11.50 -2.11 0.94
N LYS A 114 -11.56 -3.05 1.89
CA LYS A 114 -12.75 -3.22 2.71
C LYS A 114 -13.06 -1.95 3.50
N ALA A 115 -12.08 -1.34 4.16
CA ALA A 115 -12.26 -0.10 4.91
C ALA A 115 -12.79 1.04 4.04
N ILE A 116 -12.28 1.20 2.80
CA ILE A 116 -12.81 2.18 1.84
C ILE A 116 -14.27 1.87 1.47
N LYS A 117 -14.61 0.61 1.24
CA LYS A 117 -15.98 0.20 0.89
C LYS A 117 -16.97 0.36 2.04
N ASP A 118 -16.51 0.17 3.26
CA ASP A 118 -17.33 0.40 4.46
C ASP A 118 -17.58 1.90 4.66
N LEU A 119 -16.60 2.75 4.39
CA LEU A 119 -16.72 4.21 4.46
C LEU A 119 -17.60 4.79 3.34
N ILE A 120 -17.55 4.19 2.15
CA ILE A 120 -18.24 4.68 0.93
C ILE A 120 -19.14 3.58 0.38
N PRO A 121 -20.33 3.35 0.98
CA PRO A 121 -21.23 2.26 0.61
C PRO A 121 -21.66 2.26 -0.86
N GLU A 122 -21.75 3.42 -1.50
CA GLU A 122 -22.13 3.59 -2.89
C GLU A 122 -21.16 2.96 -3.89
N ILE A 123 -19.90 2.72 -3.49
CA ILE A 123 -18.93 2.00 -4.33
C ILE A 123 -18.71 0.55 -3.89
N ARG A 124 -19.52 0.04 -2.95
CA ARG A 124 -19.35 -1.31 -2.37
C ARG A 124 -19.28 -2.40 -3.43
N TYR A 125 -20.11 -2.31 -4.46
CA TYR A 125 -20.19 -3.29 -5.53
C TYR A 125 -19.26 -3.00 -6.71
N LYS A 126 -18.62 -1.83 -6.75
CA LYS A 126 -17.66 -1.50 -7.80
C LYS A 126 -16.30 -2.16 -7.52
N LYS A 127 -15.62 -2.56 -8.59
CA LYS A 127 -14.32 -3.19 -8.50
C LYS A 127 -13.25 -2.14 -8.19
N ILE A 128 -12.67 -2.21 -6.99
CA ILE A 128 -11.47 -1.45 -6.61
C ILE A 128 -10.25 -2.27 -6.99
N LYS A 129 -9.25 -1.63 -7.60
CA LYS A 129 -8.03 -2.27 -8.08
C LYS A 129 -6.99 -2.31 -6.96
N SER A 130 -6.52 -3.50 -6.61
CA SER A 130 -5.40 -3.71 -5.68
C SER A 130 -4.09 -3.68 -6.45
N ILE A 131 -3.10 -2.90 -5.98
CA ILE A 131 -1.76 -2.86 -6.57
C ILE A 131 -0.73 -2.99 -5.46
N ILE A 132 0.15 -3.98 -5.56
CA ILE A 132 1.24 -4.21 -4.62
C ILE A 132 2.56 -3.83 -5.29
N LEU A 133 3.29 -2.90 -4.70
CA LEU A 133 4.52 -2.36 -5.26
C LEU A 133 5.73 -2.72 -4.43
N PHE A 134 6.71 -3.35 -5.07
CA PHE A 134 8.00 -3.64 -4.46
C PHE A 134 9.10 -2.70 -4.99
N SER A 135 10.08 -2.41 -4.14
CA SER A 135 11.32 -1.77 -4.59
C SER A 135 12.12 -2.73 -5.48
N LYS A 136 12.98 -2.21 -6.36
CA LYS A 136 13.87 -3.03 -7.22
C LYS A 136 14.90 -3.87 -6.44
N ARG A 137 14.97 -3.71 -5.12
CA ARG A 137 15.82 -4.53 -4.23
C ARG A 137 15.27 -5.94 -4.03
N ALA A 138 13.98 -6.15 -4.31
CA ALA A 138 13.32 -7.45 -4.27
C ALA A 138 13.37 -8.12 -5.65
N ARG A 139 13.58 -9.43 -5.69
CA ARG A 139 13.30 -10.30 -6.84
C ARG A 139 11.98 -10.99 -6.58
N LEU A 140 10.99 -10.74 -7.42
CA LEU A 140 9.64 -11.29 -7.26
C LEU A 140 9.55 -12.67 -7.91
N ASN A 141 9.11 -13.65 -7.13
CA ASN A 141 8.69 -14.97 -7.55
C ASN A 141 7.31 -15.22 -6.95
N VAL A 142 6.33 -14.51 -7.48
CA VAL A 142 4.95 -14.44 -6.95
C VAL A 142 3.98 -14.89 -8.02
N ASN A 143 3.07 -15.78 -7.64
CA ASN A 143 1.94 -16.21 -8.47
C ASN A 143 0.66 -15.55 -7.97
N ALA A 144 0.19 -14.53 -8.68
CA ALA A 144 -0.98 -13.75 -8.28
C ALA A 144 -1.72 -13.17 -9.49
N VAL A 145 -3.05 -13.06 -9.37
CA VAL A 145 -3.92 -12.34 -10.31
C VAL A 145 -3.89 -10.84 -10.01
N THR A 146 -3.72 -10.48 -8.75
CA THR A 146 -3.51 -9.09 -8.30
C THR A 146 -2.23 -8.52 -8.92
N ASP A 147 -2.25 -7.23 -9.28
CA ASP A 147 -1.09 -6.51 -9.79
C ASP A 147 0.04 -6.43 -8.75
N VAL A 148 0.98 -7.37 -8.79
CA VAL A 148 2.20 -7.37 -7.96
C VAL A 148 3.40 -7.04 -8.84
N THR A 149 4.07 -5.90 -8.60
CA THR A 149 5.14 -5.42 -9.47
C THR A 149 6.09 -4.44 -8.76
N TYR A 150 6.86 -3.71 -9.55
CA TYR A 150 7.85 -2.76 -9.04
C TYR A 150 7.36 -1.31 -9.06
N ILE A 151 7.83 -0.50 -8.09
CA ILE A 151 7.49 0.92 -7.92
C ILE A 151 7.59 1.71 -9.24
N ASN A 152 8.58 1.42 -10.08
CA ASN A 152 8.78 2.14 -11.33
C ASN A 152 7.70 1.89 -12.39
N LYS A 153 6.89 0.86 -12.23
CA LYS A 153 5.82 0.49 -13.18
C LYS A 153 4.44 1.04 -12.79
N VAL A 154 4.28 1.67 -11.63
CA VAL A 154 2.97 2.08 -11.08
C VAL A 154 2.14 2.91 -12.07
N ASN A 155 2.72 3.94 -12.69
CA ASN A 155 1.99 4.79 -13.62
C ASN A 155 1.61 4.06 -14.92
N LYS A 156 2.41 3.07 -15.35
CA LYS A 156 2.09 2.24 -16.52
C LYS A 156 0.86 1.38 -16.23
N ILE A 157 0.82 0.74 -15.06
CA ILE A 157 -0.31 -0.08 -14.63
C ILE A 157 -1.59 0.77 -14.51
N ILE A 158 -1.56 1.86 -13.75
CA ILE A 158 -2.74 2.73 -13.60
C ILE A 158 -3.27 3.20 -14.96
N LYS A 159 -2.37 3.57 -15.89
CA LYS A 159 -2.74 4.03 -17.22
C LYS A 159 -3.17 2.92 -18.19
N SER A 160 -2.97 1.65 -17.87
CA SER A 160 -3.45 0.53 -18.70
C SER A 160 -4.95 0.29 -18.54
N TYR A 161 -5.54 0.74 -17.44
CA TYR A 161 -6.99 0.72 -17.25
C TYR A 161 -7.64 1.83 -18.08
N LYS A 162 -8.48 1.46 -19.06
CA LYS A 162 -9.10 2.38 -20.05
C LYS A 162 -10.62 2.43 -19.97
N THR A 163 -11.24 1.40 -19.41
CA THR A 163 -12.69 1.32 -19.24
C THR A 163 -13.13 2.34 -18.19
N LYS A 164 -14.11 3.19 -18.53
CA LYS A 164 -14.70 4.11 -17.58
C LYS A 164 -15.62 3.35 -16.64
N GLU A 165 -15.37 3.44 -15.34
CA GLU A 165 -16.13 2.78 -14.27
C GLU A 165 -16.85 3.80 -13.37
N TYR A 166 -16.44 5.07 -13.39
CA TYR A 166 -16.97 6.14 -12.56
C TYR A 166 -17.26 7.39 -13.38
N THR A 167 -18.26 8.18 -12.96
CA THR A 167 -18.47 9.53 -13.48
C THR A 167 -17.50 10.53 -12.81
N ILE A 168 -17.42 11.74 -13.33
CA ILE A 168 -16.59 12.81 -12.74
C ILE A 168 -17.12 13.16 -11.33
N GLU A 169 -18.44 13.22 -11.18
CA GLU A 169 -19.13 13.52 -9.93
C GLU A 169 -18.85 12.45 -8.88
N GLU A 170 -18.85 11.16 -9.25
CA GLU A 170 -18.48 10.06 -8.38
C GLU A 170 -17.01 10.17 -7.94
N VAL A 171 -16.09 10.49 -8.84
CA VAL A 171 -14.67 10.69 -8.53
C VAL A 171 -14.48 11.81 -7.49
N GLU A 172 -15.14 12.97 -7.69
CA GLU A 172 -15.05 14.09 -6.74
C GLU A 172 -15.67 13.74 -5.39
N ARG A 173 -16.81 13.04 -5.37
CA ARG A 173 -17.47 12.62 -4.13
C ARG A 173 -16.61 11.62 -3.34
N ILE A 174 -16.05 10.60 -4.00
CA ILE A 174 -15.15 9.62 -3.39
C ILE A 174 -13.91 10.34 -2.82
N PHE A 175 -13.32 11.23 -3.59
CA PHE A 175 -12.15 11.99 -3.16
C PHE A 175 -12.44 12.82 -1.91
N LYS A 176 -13.52 13.60 -1.92
CA LYS A 176 -13.91 14.46 -0.78
C LYS A 176 -14.19 13.64 0.48
N LYS A 177 -14.89 12.50 0.36
CA LYS A 177 -15.14 11.62 1.51
C LYS A 177 -13.85 11.08 2.13
N LEU A 178 -12.94 10.56 1.31
CA LEU A 178 -11.66 10.04 1.79
C LEU A 178 -10.77 11.14 2.37
N GLU A 179 -10.74 12.32 1.76
CA GLU A 179 -9.97 13.47 2.25
C GLU A 179 -10.51 13.98 3.58
N ALA A 180 -11.83 14.05 3.75
CA ALA A 180 -12.44 14.49 4.99
C ALA A 180 -12.11 13.54 6.15
N GLU A 181 -12.30 12.22 5.98
CA GLU A 181 -11.99 11.24 7.00
C GLU A 181 -10.51 11.26 7.39
N TRP A 182 -9.62 11.38 6.40
CA TRP A 182 -8.18 11.50 6.64
C TRP A 182 -7.82 12.72 7.50
N ARG A 183 -8.42 13.89 7.26
CA ARG A 183 -8.18 15.12 8.05
C ARG A 183 -8.68 15.02 9.49
N PHE A 184 -9.72 14.22 9.77
CA PHE A 184 -10.22 13.99 11.13
C PHE A 184 -9.36 13.01 11.94
N CYS A 185 -8.51 12.23 11.27
CA CYS A 185 -7.65 11.22 11.90
C CYS A 185 -6.22 11.71 12.14
N THR A 186 -5.83 12.86 11.59
CA THR A 186 -4.52 13.51 11.76
C THR A 186 -4.58 14.68 12.73
#